data_e0df86c05efd65eaab126342a41ea021
#
_entry.id   e0df86c05efd65eaab126342a41ea021
#
_cell.length_a   1.000
_cell.length_b   1.000
_cell.length_c   1.000
_cell.angle_alpha   90.00
_cell.angle_beta   90.00
_cell.angle_gamma   90.00
#
_symmetry.space_group_name_H-M   'P 1'
#
loop_
_entity.id
_entity.type
_entity.pdbx_description
1 polymer ?
#
loop_
_entity_poly.entity_id
_entity_poly.type
_entity_poly.pdbx_seq_one_letter_code
_entity_poly.pdbx_strand_id
1 'polypeptide(L)'
;MFNPPGVGTQPEEDDILNAEKAYIYNKALEVINEENIFEIMSLIPKPFLTNNTEKEADILSVIYNKFLENTEIPCALPVFSFFSFLSAYCVKNNITYSIPLSDDKKPLDTWITVLAPSGSAKTFSNAQINKMIPKDLEGKKIIEPNFTRPNGAAKFIQDLAELPETKDGQAQYGYWVEDEAAQMFKQIEKIGSPLSEIKEYLLKSYDHSVLTRKTKNDTVETKNIILTLFFINTFESYVNNISNESMTDGLMRRFNLVYSEKDGRDFTDYSIYNENKIRDEVISEKMIDFFFSIKPDQHFT
;
A
#
# COMPACT_ATOMS: atom_id res chain seq x y z
N MET A 1 -43.28 -11.44 -52.92
CA MET A 1 -41.93 -11.50 -52.35
C MET A 1 -42.03 -11.13 -50.88
N PHE A 2 -41.87 -12.13 -50.00
CA PHE A 2 -41.88 -11.90 -48.56
C PHE A 2 -40.41 -11.64 -48.14
N ASN A 3 -40.13 -10.45 -47.60
CA ASN A 3 -38.86 -10.22 -46.87
C ASN A 3 -38.96 -10.85 -45.51
N PRO A 4 -37.99 -11.67 -45.09
CA PRO A 4 -37.92 -12.18 -43.74
C PRO A 4 -37.59 -11.06 -42.77
N PRO A 5 -38.08 -11.09 -41.52
CA PRO A 5 -37.73 -10.11 -40.52
C PRO A 5 -36.24 -10.17 -40.19
N GLY A 6 -35.64 -9.00 -40.06
CA GLY A 6 -34.21 -8.85 -39.80
C GLY A 6 -33.77 -9.64 -38.58
N VAL A 7 -32.70 -10.38 -38.75
CA VAL A 7 -31.94 -11.02 -37.66
C VAL A 7 -31.39 -9.88 -36.83
N GLY A 8 -31.91 -9.72 -35.60
CA GLY A 8 -31.30 -8.82 -34.62
C GLY A 8 -29.86 -9.27 -34.39
N THR A 9 -28.93 -8.38 -34.63
CA THR A 9 -27.52 -8.61 -34.27
C THR A 9 -27.47 -8.88 -32.77
N GLN A 10 -26.92 -10.01 -32.38
CA GLN A 10 -26.55 -10.21 -30.98
C GLN A 10 -25.57 -9.11 -30.58
N PRO A 11 -25.69 -8.54 -29.38
CA PRO A 11 -24.72 -7.57 -28.90
C PRO A 11 -23.34 -8.23 -28.92
N GLU A 12 -22.35 -7.49 -29.38
CA GLU A 12 -20.97 -7.96 -29.37
C GLU A 12 -20.56 -8.26 -27.91
N GLU A 13 -19.71 -9.30 -27.71
CA GLU A 13 -19.26 -9.70 -26.37
C GLU A 13 -18.69 -8.53 -25.57
N ASP A 14 -18.09 -7.56 -26.23
CA ASP A 14 -17.57 -6.33 -25.62
C ASP A 14 -18.69 -5.42 -25.05
N ASP A 15 -19.86 -5.37 -25.65
CA ASP A 15 -21.00 -4.58 -25.16
C ASP A 15 -21.60 -5.20 -23.90
N ILE A 16 -21.67 -6.52 -23.84
CA ILE A 16 -22.12 -7.26 -22.64
C ILE A 16 -21.13 -7.05 -21.50
N LEU A 17 -19.85 -7.18 -21.78
CA LEU A 17 -18.78 -6.98 -20.80
C LEU A 17 -18.75 -5.54 -20.24
N ASN A 18 -18.97 -4.56 -21.10
CA ASN A 18 -19.04 -3.15 -20.68
C ASN A 18 -20.30 -2.86 -19.85
N ALA A 19 -21.44 -3.49 -20.17
CA ALA A 19 -22.65 -3.37 -19.38
C ALA A 19 -22.52 -4.03 -17.99
N GLU A 20 -21.86 -5.18 -17.90
CA GLU A 20 -21.55 -5.84 -16.62
C GLU A 20 -20.58 -5.00 -15.76
N LYS A 21 -19.54 -4.43 -16.38
CA LYS A 21 -18.62 -3.52 -15.69
C LYS A 21 -19.33 -2.30 -15.13
N ALA A 22 -20.20 -1.67 -15.93
CA ALA A 22 -21.00 -0.54 -15.51
C ALA A 22 -21.97 -0.90 -14.37
N TYR A 23 -22.57 -2.09 -14.42
CA TYR A 23 -23.45 -2.58 -13.37
C TYR A 23 -22.69 -2.81 -12.05
N ILE A 24 -21.53 -3.49 -12.10
CA ILE A 24 -20.67 -3.72 -10.92
C ILE A 24 -20.17 -2.40 -10.33
N TYR A 25 -19.76 -1.46 -11.19
CA TYR A 25 -19.31 -0.13 -10.78
C TYR A 25 -20.44 0.66 -10.09
N ASN A 26 -21.63 0.72 -10.70
CA ASN A 26 -22.76 1.41 -10.13
C ASN A 26 -23.24 0.77 -8.81
N LYS A 27 -23.18 -0.56 -8.73
CA LYS A 27 -23.55 -1.27 -7.50
C LYS A 27 -22.50 -1.08 -6.40
N ALA A 28 -21.23 -0.99 -6.74
CA ALA A 28 -20.18 -0.60 -5.80
C ALA A 28 -20.36 0.84 -5.30
N LEU A 29 -20.77 1.76 -6.18
CA LEU A 29 -21.10 3.14 -5.81
C LEU A 29 -22.37 3.23 -4.94
N GLU A 30 -23.37 2.38 -5.16
CA GLU A 30 -24.57 2.30 -4.31
C GLU A 30 -24.26 1.79 -2.90
N VAL A 31 -23.28 0.87 -2.77
CA VAL A 31 -22.80 0.36 -1.48
C VAL A 31 -21.89 1.39 -0.77
N ILE A 32 -21.20 2.24 -1.54
CA ILE A 32 -20.34 3.32 -1.05
C ILE A 32 -21.07 4.66 -1.25
N ASN A 33 -22.31 4.77 -0.83
CA ASN A 33 -22.96 6.07 -0.79
C ASN A 33 -22.43 6.88 0.40
N GLU A 34 -22.50 8.22 0.32
CA GLU A 34 -21.98 9.12 1.34
C GLU A 34 -22.49 8.81 2.76
N GLU A 35 -23.73 8.33 2.88
CA GLU A 35 -24.33 7.97 4.18
C GLU A 35 -23.66 6.74 4.80
N ASN A 36 -23.34 5.72 3.99
CA ASN A 36 -22.66 4.51 4.48
C ASN A 36 -21.21 4.76 4.84
N ILE A 37 -20.52 5.65 4.12
CA ILE A 37 -19.15 6.05 4.47
C ILE A 37 -19.16 6.77 5.82
N PHE A 38 -20.11 7.68 6.05
CA PHE A 38 -20.25 8.36 7.34
C PHE A 38 -20.60 7.36 8.46
N GLU A 39 -21.44 6.37 8.20
CA GLU A 39 -21.80 5.33 9.15
C GLU A 39 -20.60 4.41 9.45
N ILE A 40 -19.86 3.96 8.43
CA ILE A 40 -18.62 3.18 8.59
C ILE A 40 -17.55 4.00 9.31
N MET A 41 -17.37 5.27 8.97
CA MET A 41 -16.46 6.16 9.68
C MET A 41 -16.90 6.45 11.12
N SER A 42 -18.20 6.40 11.41
CA SER A 42 -18.73 6.53 12.79
C SER A 42 -18.46 5.28 13.63
N LEU A 43 -18.26 4.13 13.00
CA LEU A 43 -17.87 2.87 13.64
C LEU A 43 -16.35 2.78 13.90
N ILE A 44 -15.54 3.60 13.22
CA ILE A 44 -14.13 3.76 13.58
C ILE A 44 -14.13 4.43 14.97
N PRO A 45 -13.56 3.76 15.99
CA PRO A 45 -13.50 4.37 17.32
C PRO A 45 -12.96 5.79 17.20
N LYS A 46 -13.64 6.76 17.80
CA LYS A 46 -13.24 8.18 17.79
C LYS A 46 -11.95 8.49 18.61
N PRO A 47 -10.90 7.66 18.68
CA PRO A 47 -9.64 8.05 19.26
C PRO A 47 -8.97 9.15 18.45
N PHE A 48 -9.33 9.29 17.16
CA PHE A 48 -8.78 10.35 16.28
C PHE A 48 -9.38 11.74 16.51
N LEU A 49 -10.39 11.88 17.37
CA LEU A 49 -11.11 13.13 17.59
C LEU A 49 -11.14 13.54 19.07
N THR A 50 -10.25 13.01 19.90
CA THR A 50 -10.19 13.42 21.30
C THR A 50 -9.59 14.82 21.41
N ASN A 51 -10.23 15.68 22.22
CA ASN A 51 -9.73 17.00 22.63
C ASN A 51 -8.48 16.92 23.52
N ASN A 52 -7.70 15.85 23.40
CA ASN A 52 -6.45 15.70 24.13
C ASN A 52 -5.41 16.67 23.58
N THR A 53 -4.60 17.20 24.44
CA THR A 53 -3.45 17.98 24.00
C THR A 53 -2.58 17.12 23.07
N GLU A 54 -1.88 17.72 22.10
CA GLU A 54 -1.00 16.98 21.19
C GLU A 54 -0.02 16.04 21.92
N LYS A 55 0.37 16.40 23.16
CA LYS A 55 1.26 15.57 24.00
C LYS A 55 0.61 14.28 24.51
N GLU A 56 -0.69 14.28 24.72
CA GLU A 56 -1.44 13.11 25.22
C GLU A 56 -2.02 12.25 24.09
N ALA A 57 -2.16 12.81 22.88
CA ALA A 57 -2.68 12.10 21.74
C ALA A 57 -1.72 10.97 21.27
N ASP A 58 -2.28 9.88 20.75
CA ASP A 58 -1.50 8.83 20.12
C ASP A 58 -0.85 9.31 18.80
N ILE A 59 0.12 8.56 18.28
CA ILE A 59 0.90 8.96 17.11
C ILE A 59 0.04 9.11 15.84
N LEU A 60 -1.00 8.29 15.66
CA LEU A 60 -1.88 8.37 14.50
C LEU A 60 -2.73 9.64 14.56
N SER A 61 -3.27 9.95 15.74
CA SER A 61 -4.00 11.19 15.98
C SER A 61 -3.14 12.42 15.71
N VAL A 62 -1.88 12.40 16.13
CA VAL A 62 -0.95 13.51 15.86
C VAL A 62 -0.68 13.64 14.36
N ILE A 63 -0.36 12.57 13.66
CA ILE A 63 -0.17 12.59 12.20
C ILE A 63 -1.42 13.14 11.51
N TYR A 64 -2.58 12.59 11.84
CA TYR A 64 -3.85 13.01 11.28
C TYR A 64 -4.10 14.52 11.47
N ASN A 65 -3.99 15.01 12.70
CA ASN A 65 -4.25 16.40 13.02
C ASN A 65 -3.23 17.36 12.40
N LYS A 66 -1.94 17.00 12.35
CA LYS A 66 -0.92 17.83 11.69
C LYS A 66 -1.22 18.03 10.20
N PHE A 67 -1.68 17.00 9.51
CA PHE A 67 -2.07 17.13 8.11
C PHE A 67 -3.43 17.80 7.93
N LEU A 68 -4.38 17.54 8.82
CA LEU A 68 -5.70 18.17 8.82
C LEU A 68 -5.60 19.69 8.97
N GLU A 69 -4.79 20.16 9.92
CA GLU A 69 -4.68 21.57 10.27
C GLU A 69 -3.76 22.37 9.35
N ASN A 70 -2.81 21.73 8.69
CA ASN A 70 -1.74 22.43 7.96
C ASN A 70 -1.69 22.15 6.47
N THR A 71 -2.59 21.31 5.94
CA THR A 71 -2.61 20.94 4.52
C THR A 71 -4.03 20.68 4.03
N GLU A 72 -4.22 20.68 2.72
CA GLU A 72 -5.40 20.14 2.04
C GLU A 72 -5.26 18.65 1.67
N ILE A 73 -4.17 18.01 2.11
CA ILE A 73 -3.90 16.62 1.80
C ILE A 73 -4.90 15.73 2.52
N PRO A 74 -5.59 14.84 1.82
CA PRO A 74 -6.48 13.87 2.47
C PRO A 74 -5.75 13.09 3.54
N CYS A 75 -6.24 13.14 4.78
CA CYS A 75 -5.52 12.60 5.95
C CYS A 75 -5.30 11.08 5.90
N ALA A 76 -6.06 10.35 5.09
CA ALA A 76 -5.81 8.93 4.85
C ALA A 76 -4.41 8.68 4.24
N LEU A 77 -3.92 9.58 3.40
CA LEU A 77 -2.63 9.42 2.72
C LEU A 77 -1.45 9.32 3.70
N PRO A 78 -1.22 10.31 4.61
CA PRO A 78 -0.14 10.22 5.59
C PRO A 78 -0.34 9.08 6.59
N VAL A 79 -1.57 8.78 7.02
CA VAL A 79 -1.86 7.70 7.95
C VAL A 79 -1.48 6.34 7.35
N PHE A 80 -1.91 6.03 6.14
CA PHE A 80 -1.56 4.75 5.51
C PHE A 80 -0.10 4.70 5.04
N SER A 81 0.51 5.85 4.72
CA SER A 81 1.95 5.93 4.55
C SER A 81 2.68 5.52 5.84
N PHE A 82 2.28 6.07 6.99
CA PHE A 82 2.84 5.67 8.28
C PHE A 82 2.66 4.18 8.57
N PHE A 83 1.47 3.60 8.32
CA PHE A 83 1.24 2.17 8.48
C PHE A 83 2.19 1.33 7.62
N SER A 84 2.54 1.76 6.41
CA SER A 84 3.49 1.03 5.58
C SER A 84 4.91 1.04 6.17
N PHE A 85 5.36 2.16 6.72
CA PHE A 85 6.65 2.23 7.43
C PHE A 85 6.64 1.39 8.71
N LEU A 86 5.55 1.43 9.47
CA LEU A 86 5.37 0.62 10.67
C LEU A 86 5.42 -0.87 10.35
N SER A 87 4.69 -1.30 9.33
CA SER A 87 4.69 -2.68 8.85
C SER A 87 6.10 -3.14 8.48
N ALA A 88 6.81 -2.38 7.65
CA ALA A 88 8.18 -2.69 7.26
C ALA A 88 9.15 -2.74 8.47
N TYR A 89 8.98 -1.84 9.44
CA TYR A 89 9.74 -1.85 10.69
C TYR A 89 9.47 -3.11 11.51
N CYS A 90 8.21 -3.50 11.62
CA CYS A 90 7.81 -4.73 12.32
C CYS A 90 8.43 -5.97 11.68
N VAL A 91 8.36 -6.08 10.35
CA VAL A 91 8.98 -7.20 9.61
C VAL A 91 10.50 -7.22 9.82
N LYS A 92 11.19 -6.09 9.64
CA LYS A 92 12.64 -5.98 9.88
C LYS A 92 13.04 -6.51 11.26
N ASN A 93 12.26 -6.18 12.29
CA ASN A 93 12.54 -6.51 13.69
C ASN A 93 11.88 -7.82 14.17
N ASN A 94 11.39 -8.65 13.23
CA ASN A 94 10.75 -9.94 13.54
C ASN A 94 9.59 -9.81 14.55
N ILE A 95 8.78 -8.76 14.41
CA ILE A 95 7.58 -8.58 15.22
C ILE A 95 6.45 -9.36 14.56
N THR A 96 5.83 -10.24 15.32
CA THR A 96 4.85 -11.20 14.82
C THR A 96 3.55 -11.13 15.59
N TYR A 97 2.48 -11.68 15.01
CA TYR A 97 1.20 -11.87 15.67
C TYR A 97 0.67 -13.29 15.44
N SER A 98 -0.24 -13.73 16.30
CA SER A 98 -1.07 -14.91 16.03
C SER A 98 -2.54 -14.58 16.10
N ILE A 99 -3.34 -15.28 15.29
CA ILE A 99 -4.80 -15.20 15.36
C ILE A 99 -5.24 -16.04 16.55
N PRO A 100 -6.21 -15.58 17.38
CA PRO A 100 -6.75 -16.38 18.46
C PRO A 100 -7.11 -17.80 17.98
N LEU A 101 -6.71 -18.82 18.75
CA LEU A 101 -6.86 -20.24 18.45
C LEU A 101 -5.90 -20.78 17.37
N SER A 102 -4.90 -20.03 16.95
CA SER A 102 -3.80 -20.51 16.09
C SER A 102 -2.47 -20.24 16.78
N ASP A 103 -1.59 -21.24 16.78
CA ASP A 103 -0.21 -21.10 17.26
C ASP A 103 0.74 -20.55 16.18
N ASP A 104 0.21 -20.34 14.95
CA ASP A 104 1.00 -19.85 13.82
C ASP A 104 1.37 -18.39 14.01
N LYS A 105 2.66 -18.12 14.13
CA LYS A 105 3.19 -16.76 14.12
C LYS A 105 3.24 -16.22 12.70
N LYS A 106 2.65 -15.06 12.51
CA LYS A 106 2.63 -14.36 11.22
C LYS A 106 3.37 -13.04 11.31
N PRO A 107 4.14 -12.64 10.30
CA PRO A 107 4.72 -11.31 10.25
C PRO A 107 3.61 -10.25 10.08
N LEU A 108 3.93 -9.01 10.44
CA LEU A 108 3.04 -7.85 10.31
C LEU A 108 3.27 -7.14 8.97
N ASP A 109 3.47 -7.90 7.90
CA ASP A 109 3.61 -7.33 6.55
C ASP A 109 2.25 -6.87 6.01
N THR A 110 2.28 -5.80 5.23
CA THR A 110 1.09 -5.28 4.57
C THR A 110 1.37 -4.92 3.12
N TRP A 111 0.40 -5.19 2.27
CA TRP A 111 0.38 -4.71 0.90
C TRP A 111 -0.74 -3.67 0.79
N ILE A 112 -0.35 -2.42 0.57
CA ILE A 112 -1.28 -1.29 0.51
C ILE A 112 -1.18 -0.65 -0.87
N THR A 113 -2.32 -0.43 -1.51
CA THR A 113 -2.40 0.45 -2.67
C THR A 113 -3.32 1.63 -2.36
N VAL A 114 -2.80 2.83 -2.56
CA VAL A 114 -3.51 4.07 -2.32
C VAL A 114 -3.97 4.65 -3.64
N LEU A 115 -5.26 4.95 -3.72
CA LEU A 115 -5.89 5.60 -4.86
C LEU A 115 -6.37 7.00 -4.44
N ALA A 116 -5.90 8.01 -5.12
CA ALA A 116 -6.36 9.37 -4.89
C ALA A 116 -6.28 10.18 -6.19
N PRO A 117 -7.06 11.27 -6.32
CA PRO A 117 -7.04 12.11 -7.51
C PRO A 117 -5.66 12.66 -7.86
N SER A 118 -5.45 13.01 -9.11
CA SER A 118 -4.26 13.77 -9.49
C SER A 118 -4.17 15.09 -8.72
N GLY A 119 -2.97 15.47 -8.31
CA GLY A 119 -2.75 16.70 -7.54
C GLY A 119 -3.16 16.62 -6.07
N SER A 120 -3.45 15.44 -5.50
CA SER A 120 -3.71 15.27 -4.06
C SER A 120 -2.44 15.12 -3.20
N ALA A 121 -1.28 15.46 -3.75
CA ALA A 121 0.02 15.45 -3.06
C ALA A 121 0.41 14.10 -2.41
N LYS A 122 0.01 12.98 -3.02
CA LYS A 122 0.29 11.61 -2.54
C LYS A 122 1.77 11.37 -2.24
N THR A 123 2.61 11.64 -3.24
CA THR A 123 4.07 11.45 -3.15
C THR A 123 4.68 12.38 -2.10
N PHE A 124 4.22 13.62 -2.00
CA PHE A 124 4.64 14.57 -0.98
C PHE A 124 4.28 14.04 0.43
N SER A 125 3.06 13.56 0.64
CA SER A 125 2.61 12.99 1.91
C SER A 125 3.54 11.86 2.37
N ASN A 126 3.82 10.89 1.49
CA ASN A 126 4.75 9.80 1.80
C ASN A 126 6.17 10.31 2.11
N ALA A 127 6.65 11.30 1.36
CA ALA A 127 7.95 11.91 1.60
C ALA A 127 8.03 12.61 2.97
N GLN A 128 6.95 13.27 3.43
CA GLN A 128 6.94 13.88 4.77
C GLN A 128 6.98 12.82 5.86
N ILE A 129 6.19 11.76 5.77
CA ILE A 129 6.24 10.65 6.74
C ILE A 129 7.64 10.02 6.74
N ASN A 130 8.23 9.76 5.56
CA ASN A 130 9.60 9.24 5.48
C ASN A 130 10.63 10.15 6.17
N LYS A 131 10.48 11.48 6.10
CA LYS A 131 11.35 12.42 6.80
C LYS A 131 11.18 12.39 8.33
N MET A 132 10.01 11.98 8.82
CA MET A 132 9.71 11.86 10.25
C MET A 132 10.22 10.55 10.86
N ILE A 133 10.54 9.54 10.05
CA ILE A 133 11.06 8.26 10.55
C ILE A 133 12.36 8.49 11.32
N PRO A 134 12.46 8.01 12.57
CA PRO A 134 13.63 8.20 13.42
C PRO A 134 14.91 7.64 12.82
N LYS A 135 16.03 8.13 13.31
CA LYS A 135 17.36 7.62 12.98
C LYS A 135 17.92 6.85 14.17
N ASP A 136 18.74 5.87 13.87
CA ASP A 136 19.53 5.12 14.85
C ASP A 136 20.76 5.94 15.35
N LEU A 137 21.54 5.31 16.19
CA LEU A 137 22.75 5.94 16.76
C LEU A 137 23.83 6.23 15.71
N GLU A 138 23.78 5.58 14.54
CA GLU A 138 24.68 5.82 13.42
C GLU A 138 24.15 6.91 12.48
N GLY A 139 22.98 7.48 12.76
CA GLY A 139 22.33 8.52 11.95
C GLY A 139 21.59 7.96 10.72
N LYS A 140 21.45 6.64 10.59
CA LYS A 140 20.65 5.98 9.56
C LYS A 140 19.20 5.88 9.98
N LYS A 141 18.26 5.98 9.05
CA LYS A 141 16.86 5.73 9.36
C LYS A 141 16.65 4.30 9.84
N ILE A 142 15.85 4.14 10.88
CA ILE A 142 15.52 2.81 11.43
C ILE A 142 14.77 1.93 10.42
N ILE A 143 14.06 2.54 9.48
CA ILE A 143 13.42 1.91 8.33
C ILE A 143 13.35 2.89 7.15
N GLU A 144 13.61 2.39 5.96
CA GLU A 144 13.44 3.12 4.70
C GLU A 144 13.16 2.11 3.57
N PRO A 145 12.57 2.54 2.44
CA PRO A 145 12.42 1.68 1.27
C PRO A 145 13.77 1.13 0.82
N ASN A 146 13.85 -0.19 0.68
CA ASN A 146 15.07 -0.91 0.30
C ASN A 146 14.89 -1.77 -0.95
N PHE A 147 13.75 -1.63 -1.63
CA PHE A 147 13.45 -2.31 -2.88
C PHE A 147 12.90 -1.33 -3.91
N THR A 148 13.24 -1.54 -5.18
CA THR A 148 12.83 -0.67 -6.28
C THR A 148 12.30 -1.47 -7.45
N ARG A 149 11.60 -0.79 -8.38
CA ARG A 149 11.04 -1.42 -9.59
C ARG A 149 12.12 -2.14 -10.39
N PRO A 150 11.98 -3.45 -10.62
CA PRO A 150 12.92 -4.22 -11.43
C PRO A 150 12.69 -4.00 -12.93
N ASN A 151 13.73 -4.17 -13.71
CA ASN A 151 13.67 -4.10 -15.18
C ASN A 151 13.18 -5.40 -15.84
N GLY A 152 13.07 -6.49 -15.08
CA GLY A 152 12.63 -7.79 -15.57
C GLY A 152 12.59 -8.82 -14.44
N ALA A 153 11.94 -9.95 -14.71
CA ALA A 153 11.75 -10.99 -13.71
C ALA A 153 13.06 -11.62 -13.20
N ALA A 154 14.09 -11.70 -14.08
CA ALA A 154 15.41 -12.18 -13.66
C ALA A 154 16.07 -11.23 -12.64
N LYS A 155 15.99 -9.93 -12.89
CA LYS A 155 16.53 -8.94 -11.95
C LYS A 155 15.70 -8.89 -10.67
N PHE A 156 14.37 -9.06 -10.78
CA PHE A 156 13.49 -9.09 -9.62
C PHE A 156 13.92 -10.13 -8.60
N ILE A 157 14.12 -11.38 -9.03
CA ILE A 157 14.52 -12.45 -8.10
C ILE A 157 15.95 -12.28 -7.58
N GLN A 158 16.85 -11.73 -8.39
CA GLN A 158 18.19 -11.38 -7.93
C GLN A 158 18.16 -10.31 -6.83
N ASP A 159 17.38 -9.23 -7.05
CA ASP A 159 17.23 -8.16 -6.07
C ASP A 159 16.58 -8.68 -4.77
N LEU A 160 15.61 -9.62 -4.88
CA LEU A 160 15.03 -10.26 -3.71
C LEU A 160 16.06 -11.11 -2.95
N ALA A 161 16.94 -11.83 -3.63
CA ALA A 161 17.99 -12.64 -3.00
C ALA A 161 19.09 -11.80 -2.31
N GLU A 162 19.23 -10.53 -2.72
CA GLU A 162 20.17 -9.57 -2.12
C GLU A 162 19.55 -8.74 -0.97
N LEU A 163 18.25 -8.91 -0.69
CA LEU A 163 17.58 -8.19 0.39
C LEU A 163 18.23 -8.52 1.77
N PRO A 164 18.23 -7.55 2.69
CA PRO A 164 18.68 -7.79 4.04
C PRO A 164 17.79 -8.81 4.76
N GLU A 165 18.39 -9.49 5.72
CA GLU A 165 17.68 -10.44 6.56
C GLU A 165 16.90 -9.74 7.66
N THR A 166 15.80 -10.38 8.08
CA THR A 166 15.09 -10.03 9.31
C THR A 166 16.03 -10.22 10.52
N LYS A 167 15.70 -9.61 11.64
CA LYS A 167 16.59 -9.59 12.81
C LYS A 167 16.93 -10.99 13.34
N ASP A 168 16.02 -11.95 13.21
CA ASP A 168 16.23 -13.35 13.57
C ASP A 168 16.98 -14.17 12.49
N GLY A 169 17.25 -13.57 11.33
CA GLY A 169 17.95 -14.21 10.21
C GLY A 169 17.16 -15.28 9.46
N GLN A 170 15.86 -15.47 9.77
CA GLN A 170 15.05 -16.54 9.19
C GLN A 170 14.43 -16.20 7.83
N ALA A 171 14.27 -14.90 7.54
CA ALA A 171 13.69 -14.41 6.30
C ALA A 171 14.49 -13.22 5.75
N GLN A 172 14.24 -12.88 4.49
CA GLN A 172 14.66 -11.64 3.87
C GLN A 172 13.47 -10.69 3.85
N TYR A 173 13.69 -9.39 4.10
CA TYR A 173 12.62 -8.41 4.08
C TYR A 173 12.85 -7.34 3.03
N GLY A 174 11.76 -6.99 2.32
CA GLY A 174 11.74 -5.89 1.37
C GLY A 174 10.64 -4.89 1.70
N TYR A 175 10.97 -3.61 1.61
CA TYR A 175 10.02 -2.52 1.67
C TYR A 175 10.05 -1.76 0.35
N TRP A 176 8.96 -1.91 -0.42
CA TRP A 176 8.85 -1.34 -1.76
C TRP A 176 7.76 -0.27 -1.79
N VAL A 177 8.20 0.95 -2.07
CA VAL A 177 7.33 2.10 -2.32
C VAL A 177 7.39 2.41 -3.81
N GLU A 178 6.26 2.42 -4.49
CA GLU A 178 6.18 2.68 -5.93
C GLU A 178 5.10 3.70 -6.24
N ASP A 179 5.48 4.77 -6.92
CA ASP A 179 4.54 5.73 -7.48
C ASP A 179 4.12 5.29 -8.88
N GLU A 180 2.83 5.46 -9.21
CA GLU A 180 2.22 5.02 -10.46
C GLU A 180 2.39 3.51 -10.75
N ALA A 181 2.29 2.69 -9.72
CA ALA A 181 2.47 1.23 -9.81
C ALA A 181 1.50 0.56 -10.80
N ALA A 182 0.34 1.14 -11.07
CA ALA A 182 -0.64 0.60 -12.01
C ALA A 182 -0.06 0.39 -13.42
N GLN A 183 0.86 1.25 -13.86
CA GLN A 183 1.55 1.07 -15.15
C GLN A 183 2.46 -0.17 -15.15
N MET A 184 3.05 -0.49 -14.02
CA MET A 184 3.85 -1.71 -13.86
C MET A 184 2.96 -2.96 -13.94
N PHE A 185 1.79 -2.96 -13.30
CA PHE A 185 0.84 -4.07 -13.37
C PHE A 185 0.43 -4.40 -14.80
N LYS A 186 0.15 -3.38 -15.62
CA LYS A 186 -0.12 -3.58 -17.05
C LYS A 186 1.02 -4.30 -17.78
N GLN A 187 2.27 -4.03 -17.40
CA GLN A 187 3.43 -4.71 -18.00
C GLN A 187 3.59 -6.14 -17.46
N ILE A 188 3.30 -6.37 -16.19
CA ILE A 188 3.32 -7.70 -15.57
C ILE A 188 2.27 -8.63 -16.23
N GLU A 189 1.11 -8.10 -16.56
CA GLU A 189 0.03 -8.86 -17.21
C GLU A 189 0.24 -9.11 -18.69
N LYS A 190 1.12 -8.35 -19.34
CA LYS A 190 1.36 -8.50 -20.77
C LYS A 190 2.15 -9.78 -21.06
N ILE A 191 1.54 -10.73 -21.80
CA ILE A 191 2.18 -11.97 -22.24
C ILE A 191 3.45 -11.65 -23.04
N GLY A 192 4.56 -12.33 -22.69
CA GLY A 192 5.86 -12.11 -23.31
C GLY A 192 6.60 -10.85 -22.84
N SER A 193 6.06 -10.11 -21.90
CA SER A 193 6.81 -9.05 -21.22
C SER A 193 7.94 -9.63 -20.38
N PRO A 194 9.10 -8.96 -20.30
CA PRO A 194 10.16 -9.33 -19.35
C PRO A 194 9.71 -9.34 -17.89
N LEU A 195 8.56 -8.72 -17.57
CA LEU A 195 8.00 -8.61 -16.24
C LEU A 195 6.89 -9.65 -15.95
N SER A 196 6.46 -10.44 -16.93
CA SER A 196 5.31 -11.33 -16.79
C SER A 196 5.43 -12.40 -15.68
N GLU A 197 6.65 -12.89 -15.39
CA GLU A 197 6.89 -13.85 -14.31
C GLU A 197 6.81 -13.20 -12.91
N ILE A 198 6.89 -11.87 -12.80
CA ILE A 198 6.89 -11.16 -11.51
C ILE A 198 5.58 -11.41 -10.76
N LYS A 199 4.47 -11.56 -11.45
CA LYS A 199 3.17 -11.87 -10.85
C LYS A 199 3.24 -13.14 -9.98
N GLU A 200 3.82 -14.20 -10.52
CA GLU A 200 3.99 -15.47 -9.80
C GLU A 200 4.92 -15.29 -8.59
N TYR A 201 6.00 -14.54 -8.75
CA TYR A 201 6.92 -14.27 -7.64
C TYR A 201 6.26 -13.43 -6.54
N LEU A 202 5.45 -12.43 -6.88
CA LEU A 202 4.68 -11.65 -5.90
C LEU A 202 3.69 -12.54 -5.15
N LEU A 203 2.94 -13.39 -5.86
CA LEU A 203 2.00 -14.30 -5.21
C LEU A 203 2.70 -15.23 -4.20
N LYS A 204 3.85 -15.80 -4.58
CA LYS A 204 4.66 -16.64 -3.70
C LYS A 204 5.28 -15.85 -2.53
N SER A 205 5.69 -14.59 -2.77
CA SER A 205 6.22 -13.74 -1.71
C SER A 205 5.15 -13.39 -0.68
N TYR A 206 3.90 -13.23 -1.09
CA TYR A 206 2.79 -13.03 -0.15
C TYR A 206 2.58 -14.24 0.78
N ASP A 207 2.85 -15.44 0.25
CA ASP A 207 2.80 -16.68 1.03
C ASP A 207 4.13 -16.95 1.78
N HIS A 208 5.02 -15.97 1.86
CA HIS A 208 6.34 -16.01 2.51
C HIS A 208 7.22 -17.18 2.06
N SER A 209 7.11 -17.56 0.79
CA SER A 209 7.79 -18.72 0.24
C SER A 209 9.22 -18.42 -0.21
N VAL A 210 10.05 -19.44 -0.18
CA VAL A 210 11.35 -19.45 -0.87
C VAL A 210 11.11 -19.37 -2.38
N LEU A 211 11.83 -18.49 -3.04
CA LEU A 211 11.78 -18.36 -4.50
C LEU A 211 13.05 -18.93 -5.12
N THR A 212 12.88 -19.72 -6.18
CA THR A 212 13.99 -20.31 -6.91
C THR A 212 13.82 -20.02 -8.40
N ARG A 213 14.87 -19.50 -9.02
CA ARG A 213 14.95 -19.39 -10.48
C ARG A 213 16.19 -20.09 -11.00
N LYS A 214 15.97 -21.06 -11.88
CA LYS A 214 17.06 -21.80 -12.55
C LYS A 214 17.20 -21.30 -13.98
N THR A 215 18.41 -20.91 -14.33
CA THR A 215 18.81 -20.61 -15.70
C THR A 215 19.80 -21.68 -16.17
N LYS A 216 20.18 -21.66 -17.44
CA LYS A 216 21.18 -22.63 -17.97
C LYS A 216 22.52 -22.56 -17.26
N ASN A 217 22.89 -21.38 -16.76
CA ASN A 217 24.23 -21.11 -16.23
C ASN A 217 24.24 -20.77 -14.73
N ASP A 218 23.05 -20.57 -14.12
CA ASP A 218 22.96 -20.08 -12.74
C ASP A 218 21.66 -20.49 -12.08
N THR A 219 21.70 -20.60 -10.75
CA THR A 219 20.50 -20.81 -9.90
C THR A 219 20.50 -19.74 -8.83
N VAL A 220 19.46 -18.91 -8.83
CA VAL A 220 19.21 -17.94 -7.77
C VAL A 220 18.13 -18.49 -6.86
N GLU A 221 18.40 -18.50 -5.57
CA GLU A 221 17.48 -18.95 -4.54
C GLU A 221 17.46 -17.90 -3.41
N THR A 222 16.26 -17.59 -2.92
CA THR A 222 16.07 -16.67 -1.80
C THR A 222 15.87 -17.46 -0.50
N LYS A 223 15.95 -16.80 0.64
CA LYS A 223 15.29 -17.27 1.86
C LYS A 223 13.77 -17.06 1.74
N ASN A 224 13.02 -17.30 2.80
CA ASN A 224 11.63 -16.84 2.89
C ASN A 224 11.59 -15.31 2.66
N ILE A 225 10.74 -14.87 1.76
CA ILE A 225 10.62 -13.44 1.42
C ILE A 225 9.40 -12.86 2.09
N ILE A 226 9.60 -11.75 2.79
CA ILE A 226 8.52 -10.97 3.39
C ILE A 226 8.57 -9.56 2.79
N LEU A 227 7.54 -9.20 2.02
CA LEU A 227 7.44 -7.91 1.36
C LEU A 227 6.38 -7.03 2.00
N THR A 228 6.75 -5.81 2.34
CA THR A 228 5.80 -4.73 2.58
C THR A 228 5.73 -3.87 1.33
N LEU A 229 4.52 -3.69 0.79
CA LEU A 229 4.29 -2.93 -0.43
C LEU A 229 3.43 -1.70 -0.15
N PHE A 230 3.88 -0.55 -0.63
CA PHE A 230 3.11 0.69 -0.59
C PHE A 230 3.06 1.32 -1.98
N PHE A 231 1.97 1.10 -2.68
CA PHE A 231 1.79 1.53 -4.06
C PHE A 231 0.84 2.71 -4.15
N ILE A 232 1.27 3.72 -4.89
CA ILE A 232 0.56 4.98 -5.02
C ILE A 232 0.06 5.09 -6.46
N ASN A 233 -1.23 5.39 -6.64
CA ASN A 233 -1.83 5.50 -7.96
C ASN A 233 -2.85 6.63 -8.02
N THR A 234 -3.16 7.12 -9.21
CA THR A 234 -4.43 7.79 -9.44
C THR A 234 -5.52 6.74 -9.66
N PHE A 235 -6.77 7.09 -9.33
CA PHE A 235 -7.90 6.20 -9.56
C PHE A 235 -8.02 5.83 -11.04
N GLU A 236 -7.93 6.81 -11.93
CA GLU A 236 -8.03 6.61 -13.38
C GLU A 236 -6.90 5.70 -13.90
N SER A 237 -5.67 5.93 -13.43
CA SER A 237 -4.54 5.09 -13.85
C SER A 237 -4.73 3.65 -13.37
N TYR A 238 -5.22 3.46 -12.15
CA TYR A 238 -5.47 2.14 -11.59
C TYR A 238 -6.52 1.38 -12.41
N VAL A 239 -7.70 1.97 -12.61
CA VAL A 239 -8.80 1.35 -13.37
C VAL A 239 -8.40 1.03 -14.81
N ASN A 240 -7.64 1.90 -15.46
CA ASN A 240 -7.23 1.73 -16.86
C ASN A 240 -6.10 0.72 -17.07
N ASN A 241 -5.36 0.36 -16.02
CA ASN A 241 -4.18 -0.49 -16.16
C ASN A 241 -4.28 -1.83 -15.42
N ILE A 242 -5.28 -2.02 -14.56
CA ILE A 242 -5.52 -3.30 -13.89
C ILE A 242 -6.57 -4.08 -14.67
N SER A 243 -6.25 -5.31 -15.06
CA SER A 243 -7.18 -6.17 -15.77
C SER A 243 -8.20 -6.83 -14.83
N ASN A 244 -9.32 -7.27 -15.41
CA ASN A 244 -10.28 -8.09 -14.68
C ASN A 244 -9.65 -9.42 -14.21
N GLU A 245 -8.68 -9.95 -14.96
CA GLU A 245 -7.95 -11.15 -14.59
C GLU A 245 -7.19 -10.96 -13.29
N SER A 246 -6.43 -9.86 -13.14
CA SER A 246 -5.73 -9.55 -11.87
C SER A 246 -6.64 -9.33 -10.69
N MET A 247 -7.86 -8.86 -10.93
CA MET A 247 -8.88 -8.77 -9.88
C MET A 247 -9.39 -10.14 -9.42
N THR A 248 -9.39 -11.13 -10.32
CA THR A 248 -9.95 -12.46 -10.08
C THR A 248 -8.91 -13.50 -9.66
N ASP A 249 -7.68 -13.43 -10.18
CA ASP A 249 -6.62 -14.39 -9.91
C ASP A 249 -5.96 -14.30 -8.53
N GLY A 250 -6.38 -13.33 -7.73
CA GLY A 250 -5.97 -13.18 -6.35
C GLY A 250 -4.84 -12.18 -6.11
N LEU A 251 -4.13 -11.65 -7.11
CA LEU A 251 -3.06 -10.68 -6.87
C LEU A 251 -3.61 -9.41 -6.23
N MET A 252 -4.63 -8.78 -6.81
CA MET A 252 -5.21 -7.55 -6.28
C MET A 252 -5.94 -7.76 -4.95
N ARG A 253 -6.45 -8.96 -4.68
CA ARG A 253 -7.11 -9.29 -3.39
C ARG A 253 -6.16 -9.29 -2.19
N ARG A 254 -4.85 -9.33 -2.44
CA ARG A 254 -3.80 -9.26 -1.41
C ARG A 254 -3.47 -7.83 -1.00
N PHE A 255 -3.93 -6.87 -1.79
CA PHE A 255 -3.74 -5.45 -1.47
C PHE A 255 -4.88 -4.90 -0.64
N ASN A 256 -4.54 -4.18 0.41
CA ASN A 256 -5.44 -3.28 1.11
C ASN A 256 -5.65 -2.04 0.24
N LEU A 257 -6.84 -1.89 -0.32
CA LEU A 257 -7.18 -0.76 -1.18
C LEU A 257 -7.63 0.42 -0.31
N VAL A 258 -6.90 1.53 -0.41
CA VAL A 258 -7.21 2.78 0.26
C VAL A 258 -7.65 3.79 -0.78
N TYR A 259 -8.91 4.16 -0.77
CA TYR A 259 -9.43 5.22 -1.62
C TYR A 259 -9.55 6.51 -0.82
N SER A 260 -9.07 7.61 -1.38
CA SER A 260 -9.09 8.91 -0.72
C SER A 260 -9.42 10.01 -1.70
N GLU A 261 -10.49 10.72 -1.45
CA GLU A 261 -10.89 11.92 -2.20
C GLU A 261 -10.35 13.19 -1.54
N LYS A 262 -10.37 14.29 -2.31
CA LYS A 262 -10.18 15.61 -1.74
C LYS A 262 -11.39 15.93 -0.86
N ASP A 263 -11.15 16.34 0.36
CA ASP A 263 -12.20 16.64 1.34
C ASP A 263 -12.74 18.09 1.25
N GLY A 264 -12.44 18.80 0.18
CA GLY A 264 -12.95 20.14 -0.10
C GLY A 264 -12.38 21.24 0.80
N ARG A 265 -11.36 20.93 1.60
CA ARG A 265 -10.65 21.95 2.37
C ARG A 265 -9.84 22.83 1.45
N ASP A 266 -10.11 24.13 1.48
CA ASP A 266 -9.33 25.16 0.79
C ASP A 266 -8.41 25.84 1.81
N PHE A 267 -7.13 25.55 1.72
CA PHE A 267 -6.13 26.31 2.46
C PHE A 267 -5.75 27.53 1.62
N THR A 268 -6.28 28.68 2.02
CA THR A 268 -5.96 29.98 1.37
C THR A 268 -4.57 30.50 1.74
N ASP A 269 -3.91 29.91 2.71
CA ASP A 269 -2.58 30.32 3.18
C ASP A 269 -1.51 29.35 2.69
N TYR A 270 -1.41 29.27 1.35
CA TYR A 270 -0.38 28.51 0.66
C TYR A 270 1.00 29.14 0.76
N SER A 271 1.58 29.19 1.90
CA SER A 271 3.00 28.92 1.94
C SER A 271 3.18 27.41 1.78
N ILE A 272 2.93 26.93 0.56
CA ILE A 272 3.01 25.56 0.08
C ILE A 272 3.58 24.63 1.15
N TYR A 273 2.66 23.94 1.87
CA TYR A 273 3.02 22.92 2.83
C TYR A 273 4.16 23.37 3.77
N ASN A 274 3.82 24.19 4.75
CA ASN A 274 4.80 24.59 5.75
C ASN A 274 5.32 23.32 6.46
N GLU A 275 6.35 22.74 5.88
CA GLU A 275 6.95 21.49 6.36
C GLU A 275 7.30 21.55 7.84
N ASN A 276 7.60 22.74 8.37
CA ASN A 276 7.91 22.95 9.78
C ASN A 276 6.68 22.82 10.67
N LYS A 277 5.47 23.12 10.16
CA LYS A 277 4.22 22.90 10.90
C LYS A 277 3.78 21.43 10.88
N ILE A 278 4.05 20.74 9.78
CA ILE A 278 3.77 19.30 9.67
C ILE A 278 4.77 18.49 10.50
N ARG A 279 6.05 18.88 10.48
CA ARG A 279 7.16 18.18 11.12
C ARG A 279 7.79 19.07 12.20
N ASP A 280 7.09 19.24 13.28
CA ASP A 280 7.62 19.94 14.46
C ASP A 280 8.29 18.99 15.46
N GLU A 281 8.73 19.53 16.56
CA GLU A 281 9.40 18.80 17.64
C GLU A 281 8.47 17.76 18.29
N VAL A 282 7.19 18.08 18.47
CA VAL A 282 6.21 17.20 19.13
C VAL A 282 6.02 15.90 18.35
N ILE A 283 5.79 15.98 17.03
CA ILE A 283 5.64 14.76 16.22
C ILE A 283 6.94 13.97 16.13
N SER A 284 8.09 14.66 16.10
CA SER A 284 9.41 14.03 16.08
C SER A 284 9.70 13.23 17.33
N GLU A 285 9.42 13.80 18.51
CA GLU A 285 9.54 13.09 19.79
C GLU A 285 8.60 11.89 19.87
N LYS A 286 7.33 12.06 19.49
CA LYS A 286 6.36 10.95 19.47
C LYS A 286 6.75 9.82 18.53
N MET A 287 7.30 10.13 17.36
CA MET A 287 7.81 9.11 16.43
C MET A 287 8.96 8.31 17.08
N ILE A 288 9.88 8.99 17.75
CA ILE A 288 10.97 8.37 18.47
C ILE A 288 10.41 7.45 19.57
N ASP A 289 9.59 7.97 20.45
CA ASP A 289 9.00 7.23 21.56
C ASP A 289 8.22 6.02 21.08
N PHE A 290 7.41 6.18 20.03
CA PHE A 290 6.61 5.11 19.47
C PHE A 290 7.48 3.98 18.91
N PHE A 291 8.40 4.28 17.98
CA PHE A 291 9.20 3.23 17.36
C PHE A 291 10.16 2.54 18.34
N PHE A 292 10.77 3.29 19.28
CA PHE A 292 11.67 2.69 20.25
C PHE A 292 10.96 2.00 21.42
N SER A 293 9.64 2.21 21.60
CA SER A 293 8.83 1.41 22.52
C SER A 293 8.56 -0.01 22.03
N ILE A 294 8.60 -0.23 20.72
CA ILE A 294 8.37 -1.52 20.08
C ILE A 294 9.64 -2.38 20.22
N LYS A 295 9.54 -3.47 20.97
CA LYS A 295 10.69 -4.34 21.19
C LYS A 295 10.87 -5.33 20.03
N PRO A 296 12.10 -5.56 19.54
CA PRO A 296 12.37 -6.64 18.60
C PRO A 296 11.92 -7.99 19.12
N ASP A 297 11.57 -8.89 18.20
CA ASP A 297 11.07 -10.24 18.47
C ASP A 297 9.80 -10.27 19.36
N GLN A 298 9.06 -9.16 19.43
CA GLN A 298 7.81 -9.10 20.16
C GLN A 298 6.73 -9.90 19.43
N HIS A 299 5.89 -10.58 20.19
CA HIS A 299 4.76 -11.33 19.68
C HIS A 299 3.46 -10.83 20.30
N PHE A 300 2.44 -10.62 19.47
CA PHE A 300 1.10 -10.21 19.86
C PHE A 300 0.11 -11.37 19.68
N THR A 301 -0.73 -11.62 20.68
CA THR A 301 -1.79 -12.64 20.67
C THR A 301 -3.17 -12.02 20.78
#